data_a27557c4939a4acd9a430384dfcd8d99
#
_entry.id   a27557c4939a4acd9a430384dfcd8d99
#
_cell.length_a   1.000
_cell.length_b   1.000
_cell.length_c   1.000
_cell.angle_alpha   90.00
_cell.angle_beta   90.00
_cell.angle_gamma   90.00
#
_symmetry.space_group_name_H-M   'P 1'
#
loop_
_entity.id
_entity.type
_entity.pdbx_description
1 polymer ?
#
loop_
_entity_poly.entity_id
_entity_poly.type
_entity_poly.pdbx_seq_one_letter_code
_entity_poly.pdbx_strand_id
1 'polypeptide(L)'
;EGLSELISTLKTIRKKYNPYLDIEGVVFTMFSLRYNLTVQVVEQVQKYFGSKVYKTTIPRSIRISEAPSYGQPINFYEPKGKGSEAYMDLAIEFVKNNRPHEPKKTRARSKSAPEPAPVKNALED
;
A
#
# COMPACT_ATOMS: atom_id res chain seq x y z
N GLU A 1 9.87 -10.04 21.14
CA GLU A 1 10.69 -11.26 21.02
C GLU A 1 10.50 -11.93 19.68
N GLY A 2 9.32 -12.44 19.33
CA GLY A 2 9.08 -13.11 18.04
C GLY A 2 9.37 -12.26 16.79
N LEU A 3 9.15 -10.95 16.84
CA LEU A 3 9.45 -10.06 15.72
C LEU A 3 10.96 -9.96 15.48
N SER A 4 11.76 -9.94 16.53
CA SER A 4 13.23 -9.89 16.42
C SER A 4 13.80 -11.16 15.79
N GLU A 5 13.24 -12.32 16.14
CA GLU A 5 13.61 -13.60 15.53
C GLU A 5 13.23 -13.68 14.06
N LEU A 6 12.03 -13.20 13.70
CA LEU A 6 11.59 -13.12 12.30
C LEU A 6 12.56 -12.26 11.47
N ILE A 7 12.93 -11.09 11.97
CA ILE A 7 13.89 -10.20 11.28
C ILE A 7 15.25 -10.84 11.14
N SER A 8 15.73 -11.55 12.16
CA SER A 8 16.99 -12.30 12.10
C SER A 8 16.93 -13.39 11.01
N THR A 9 15.82 -14.12 10.95
CA THR A 9 15.58 -15.14 9.91
C THR A 9 15.57 -14.51 8.50
N LEU A 10 14.88 -13.40 8.32
CA LEU A 10 14.85 -12.68 7.03
C LEU A 10 16.25 -12.23 6.60
N LYS A 11 17.06 -11.70 7.52
CA LYS A 11 18.44 -11.31 7.24
C LYS A 11 19.29 -12.50 6.79
N THR A 12 19.10 -13.65 7.43
CA THR A 12 19.81 -14.88 7.08
C THR A 12 19.43 -15.38 5.69
N ILE A 13 18.13 -15.37 5.37
CA ILE A 13 17.62 -15.77 4.05
C ILE A 13 18.13 -14.84 2.96
N ARG A 14 18.10 -13.54 3.20
CA ARG A 14 18.67 -12.55 2.25
C ARG A 14 20.15 -12.79 1.98
N LYS A 15 20.90 -13.08 3.02
CA LYS A 15 22.35 -13.29 2.90
C LYS A 15 22.71 -14.58 2.17
N LYS A 16 21.98 -15.68 2.44
CA LYS A 16 22.34 -17.03 1.97
C LYS A 16 21.62 -17.48 0.72
N TYR A 17 20.37 -17.05 0.50
CA TYR A 17 19.49 -17.64 -0.51
C TYR A 17 18.93 -16.62 -1.49
N ASN A 18 18.45 -15.48 -1.04
CA ASN A 18 17.81 -14.49 -1.89
C ASN A 18 18.13 -13.05 -1.44
N PRO A 19 19.13 -12.40 -2.07
CA PRO A 19 19.52 -11.04 -1.72
C PRO A 19 18.44 -9.98 -2.03
N TYR A 20 17.46 -10.33 -2.85
CA TYR A 20 16.36 -9.44 -3.25
C TYR A 20 15.12 -9.55 -2.36
N LEU A 21 15.13 -10.49 -1.40
CA LEU A 21 14.02 -10.62 -0.45
C LEU A 21 13.91 -9.34 0.40
N ASP A 22 12.73 -8.75 0.42
CA ASP A 22 12.43 -7.58 1.23
C ASP A 22 11.05 -7.69 1.87
N ILE A 23 10.77 -6.83 2.85
CA ILE A 23 9.47 -6.72 3.49
C ILE A 23 8.62 -5.78 2.64
N GLU A 24 7.53 -6.30 2.09
CA GLU A 24 6.53 -5.51 1.35
C GLU A 24 5.81 -4.53 2.29
N GLY A 25 5.40 -5.03 3.43
CA GLY A 25 4.71 -4.22 4.43
C GLY A 25 4.37 -5.01 5.68
N VAL A 26 3.88 -4.30 6.66
CA VAL A 26 3.45 -4.83 7.96
C VAL A 26 2.02 -4.41 8.21
N VAL A 27 1.14 -5.38 8.48
CA VAL A 27 -0.26 -5.14 8.84
C VAL A 27 -0.55 -5.67 10.23
N PHE A 28 -1.26 -4.89 11.03
CA PHE A 28 -1.72 -5.34 12.34
C PHE A 28 -3.00 -6.14 12.20
N THR A 29 -3.00 -7.34 12.76
CA THR A 29 -4.18 -8.20 12.85
C THR A 29 -4.66 -8.35 14.29
N MET A 30 -5.89 -8.80 14.49
CA MET A 30 -6.55 -8.89 15.80
C MET A 30 -6.46 -7.58 16.60
N PHE A 31 -6.56 -6.48 15.86
CA PHE A 31 -6.31 -5.14 16.37
C PHE A 31 -7.43 -4.67 17.30
N SER A 32 -7.05 -4.12 18.46
CA SER A 32 -7.97 -3.49 19.39
C SER A 32 -7.26 -2.40 20.18
N LEU A 33 -7.77 -1.18 20.08
CA LEU A 33 -7.24 -0.02 20.83
C LEU A 33 -7.56 -0.06 22.33
N ARG A 34 -8.33 -1.05 22.79
CA ARG A 34 -8.74 -1.13 24.20
C ARG A 34 -7.60 -1.51 25.16
N TYR A 35 -6.47 -1.95 24.65
CA TYR A 35 -5.34 -2.41 25.46
C TYR A 35 -4.14 -1.49 25.31
N ASN A 36 -3.59 -1.02 26.43
CA ASN A 36 -2.38 -0.21 26.44
C ASN A 36 -1.18 -0.90 25.77
N LEU A 37 -1.11 -2.22 25.90
CA LEU A 37 -0.06 -3.01 25.23
C LEU A 37 -0.13 -2.88 23.71
N THR A 38 -1.32 -2.78 23.13
CA THR A 38 -1.50 -2.57 21.69
C THR A 38 -0.87 -1.27 21.25
N VAL A 39 -1.08 -0.19 21.99
CA VAL A 39 -0.52 1.13 21.67
C VAL A 39 1.01 1.10 21.67
N GLN A 40 1.61 0.51 22.70
CA GLN A 40 3.07 0.38 22.80
C GLN A 40 3.67 -0.44 21.66
N VAL A 41 3.04 -1.56 21.31
CA VAL A 41 3.49 -2.41 20.19
C VAL A 41 3.38 -1.65 18.87
N VAL A 42 2.28 -0.94 18.65
CA VAL A 42 2.07 -0.12 17.43
C VAL A 42 3.17 0.94 17.30
N GLU A 43 3.45 1.68 18.37
CA GLU A 43 4.49 2.72 18.36
C GLU A 43 5.87 2.13 18.04
N GLN A 44 6.23 1.00 18.64
CA GLN A 44 7.52 0.36 18.38
C GLN A 44 7.63 -0.16 16.94
N VAL A 45 6.57 -0.79 16.44
CA VAL A 45 6.54 -1.30 15.06
C VAL A 45 6.57 -0.16 14.06
N GLN A 46 5.83 0.93 14.29
CA GLN A 46 5.87 2.11 13.44
C GLN A 46 7.24 2.78 13.45
N LYS A 47 7.89 2.85 14.61
CA LYS A 47 9.24 3.40 14.73
C LYS A 47 10.27 2.59 13.94
N TYR A 48 10.14 1.26 13.91
CA TYR A 48 11.09 0.38 13.24
C TYR A 48 10.84 0.27 11.74
N PHE A 49 9.58 0.09 11.32
CA PHE A 49 9.20 -0.17 9.91
C PHE A 49 8.77 1.10 9.15
N GLY A 50 8.38 2.15 9.85
CA GLY A 50 8.03 3.44 9.26
C GLY A 50 6.92 3.34 8.22
N SER A 51 7.20 3.77 6.99
CA SER A 51 6.25 3.80 5.88
C SER A 51 5.80 2.42 5.38
N LYS A 52 6.46 1.34 5.80
CA LYS A 52 6.05 -0.03 5.47
C LYS A 52 4.86 -0.53 6.28
N VAL A 53 4.49 0.16 7.35
CA VAL A 53 3.30 -0.17 8.13
C VAL A 53 2.06 0.28 7.40
N TYR A 54 1.15 -0.66 7.10
CA TYR A 54 -0.14 -0.35 6.51
C TYR A 54 -1.00 0.48 7.44
N LYS A 55 -1.75 1.43 6.89
CA LYS A 55 -2.74 2.21 7.65
C LYS A 55 -3.94 1.37 8.02
N THR A 56 -4.29 0.43 7.15
CA THR A 56 -5.36 -0.54 7.40
C THR A 56 -4.97 -1.51 8.50
N THR A 57 -5.88 -1.75 9.43
CA THR A 57 -5.75 -2.77 10.49
C THR A 57 -6.87 -3.77 10.36
N ILE A 58 -6.58 -5.03 10.66
CA ILE A 58 -7.58 -6.10 10.66
C ILE A 58 -8.10 -6.28 12.09
N PRO A 59 -9.40 -6.09 12.33
CA PRO A 59 -9.97 -6.20 13.66
C PRO A 59 -10.02 -7.65 14.12
N ARG A 60 -10.08 -7.87 15.44
CA ARG A 60 -10.42 -9.17 15.97
C ARG A 60 -11.88 -9.48 15.66
N SER A 61 -12.12 -10.58 14.97
CA SER A 61 -13.46 -11.02 14.55
C SER A 61 -13.59 -12.54 14.64
N ILE A 62 -14.66 -12.99 15.28
CA ILE A 62 -15.03 -14.41 15.33
C ILE A 62 -15.32 -14.93 13.91
N ARG A 63 -15.93 -14.13 13.07
CA ARG A 63 -16.27 -14.49 11.67
C ARG A 63 -15.04 -14.76 10.82
N ILE A 64 -13.96 -13.98 11.02
CA ILE A 64 -12.67 -14.25 10.37
C ILE A 64 -12.12 -15.60 10.83
N SER A 65 -12.29 -15.95 12.11
CA SER A 65 -11.83 -17.23 12.65
C SER A 65 -12.67 -18.42 12.16
N GLU A 66 -13.96 -18.22 11.91
CA GLU A 66 -14.88 -19.26 11.42
C GLU A 66 -14.71 -19.57 9.93
N ALA A 67 -14.46 -18.56 9.13
CA ALA A 67 -14.42 -18.67 7.67
C ALA A 67 -13.55 -19.82 7.13
N PRO A 68 -12.32 -20.06 7.63
CA PRO A 68 -11.50 -21.20 7.20
C PRO A 68 -12.14 -22.56 7.47
N SER A 69 -12.93 -22.69 8.54
CA SER A 69 -13.64 -23.94 8.86
C SER A 69 -14.71 -24.29 7.81
N TYR A 70 -15.19 -23.30 7.08
CA TYR A 70 -16.13 -23.48 5.97
C TYR A 70 -15.43 -23.47 4.59
N GLY A 71 -14.09 -23.40 4.57
CA GLY A 71 -13.34 -23.35 3.34
C GLY A 71 -13.58 -22.09 2.51
N GLN A 72 -14.01 -21.00 3.15
CA GLN A 72 -14.35 -19.75 2.49
C GLN A 72 -13.46 -18.59 2.96
N PRO A 73 -13.02 -17.70 2.08
CA PRO A 73 -12.43 -16.44 2.48
C PRO A 73 -13.51 -15.53 3.10
N ILE A 74 -13.10 -14.63 3.98
CA ILE A 74 -14.03 -13.79 4.76
C ILE A 74 -14.96 -12.95 3.88
N ASN A 75 -14.52 -12.51 2.74
CA ASN A 75 -15.32 -11.70 1.80
C ASN A 75 -16.46 -12.50 1.13
N PHE A 76 -16.38 -13.83 1.15
CA PHE A 76 -17.48 -14.71 0.73
C PHE A 76 -18.30 -15.21 1.93
N TYR A 77 -17.65 -15.48 3.05
CA TYR A 77 -18.30 -15.97 4.26
C TYR A 77 -19.21 -14.91 4.91
N GLU A 78 -18.73 -13.68 5.02
CA GLU A 78 -19.47 -12.55 5.57
C GLU A 78 -19.22 -11.29 4.73
N PRO A 79 -19.83 -11.16 3.54
CA PRO A 79 -19.52 -10.08 2.59
C PRO A 79 -19.72 -8.67 3.12
N LYS A 80 -20.67 -8.48 4.04
CA LYS A 80 -21.02 -7.17 4.64
C LYS A 80 -20.41 -6.96 6.03
N GLY A 81 -19.54 -7.86 6.47
CA GLY A 81 -18.93 -7.79 7.78
C GLY A 81 -17.72 -6.85 7.84
N LYS A 82 -17.39 -6.40 9.05
CA LYS A 82 -16.21 -5.56 9.29
C LYS A 82 -14.90 -6.23 8.92
N GLY A 83 -14.82 -7.55 9.03
CA GLY A 83 -13.65 -8.31 8.59
C GLY A 83 -13.45 -8.26 7.08
N SER A 84 -14.52 -8.43 6.31
CA SER A 84 -14.50 -8.29 4.85
C SER A 84 -14.10 -6.89 4.40
N GLU A 85 -14.69 -5.87 5.03
CA GLU A 85 -14.37 -4.48 4.76
C GLU A 85 -12.88 -4.21 5.02
N ALA A 86 -12.35 -4.64 6.16
CA ALA A 86 -10.95 -4.43 6.50
C ALA A 86 -9.97 -5.12 5.52
N TYR A 87 -10.25 -6.34 5.11
CA TYR A 87 -9.43 -7.03 4.10
C TYR A 87 -9.54 -6.39 2.71
N MET A 88 -10.70 -5.85 2.36
CA MET A 88 -10.87 -5.10 1.11
C MET A 88 -10.07 -3.80 1.15
N ASP A 89 -10.11 -3.06 2.25
CA ASP A 89 -9.34 -1.84 2.45
C ASP A 89 -7.83 -2.12 2.38
N LEU A 90 -7.38 -3.24 2.97
CA LEU A 90 -6.00 -3.70 2.87
C LEU A 90 -5.59 -3.96 1.41
N ALA A 91 -6.45 -4.63 0.65
CA ALA A 91 -6.20 -4.91 -0.76
C ALA A 91 -6.10 -3.62 -1.59
N ILE A 92 -6.97 -2.66 -1.34
CA ILE A 92 -6.96 -1.36 -2.00
C ILE A 92 -5.66 -0.59 -1.67
N GLU A 93 -5.27 -0.56 -0.41
CA GLU A 93 -4.03 0.08 0.04
C GLU A 93 -2.80 -0.58 -0.58
N PHE A 94 -2.75 -1.92 -0.62
CA PHE A 94 -1.69 -2.67 -1.27
C PHE A 94 -1.55 -2.31 -2.75
N VAL A 95 -2.64 -2.33 -3.50
CA VAL A 95 -2.64 -1.97 -4.92
C VAL A 95 -2.18 -0.52 -5.12
N LYS A 96 -2.65 0.40 -4.28
CA LYS A 96 -2.26 1.81 -4.34
C LYS A 96 -0.76 2.00 -4.08
N ASN A 97 -0.20 1.30 -3.10
CA ASN A 97 1.21 1.39 -2.75
C ASN A 97 2.13 0.79 -3.81
N ASN A 98 1.64 -0.17 -4.58
CA ASN A 98 2.40 -0.90 -5.61
C ASN A 98 2.09 -0.47 -7.05
N ARG A 99 1.28 0.57 -7.25
CA ARG A 99 1.06 1.10 -8.60
C ARG A 99 2.37 1.69 -9.14
N PRO A 100 2.75 1.36 -10.38
CA PRO A 100 3.82 2.07 -11.05
C PRO A 100 3.52 3.57 -11.02
N HIS A 101 4.49 4.39 -10.66
CA HIS A 101 4.36 5.84 -10.80
C HIS A 101 4.15 6.12 -12.29
N GLU A 102 2.93 6.41 -12.70
CA GLU A 102 2.71 7.01 -14.00
C GLU A 102 3.49 8.35 -14.01
N PRO A 103 4.39 8.54 -14.96
CA PRO A 103 5.08 9.83 -15.07
C PRO A 103 3.98 10.89 -15.19
N LYS A 104 3.98 11.87 -14.30
CA LYS A 104 3.08 13.02 -14.39
C LYS A 104 3.23 13.55 -15.80
N LYS A 105 2.16 13.44 -16.61
CA LYS A 105 2.09 14.12 -17.91
C LYS A 105 2.34 15.59 -17.61
N THR A 106 3.55 16.03 -17.84
CA THR A 106 3.87 17.45 -17.88
C THR A 106 2.93 18.02 -18.93
N ARG A 107 1.98 18.81 -18.48
CA ARG A 107 1.12 19.60 -19.36
C ARG A 107 2.07 20.44 -20.19
N ALA A 108 2.38 19.97 -21.40
CA ALA A 108 3.10 20.75 -22.37
C ALA A 108 2.29 22.02 -22.55
N ARG A 109 2.83 23.10 -22.04
CA ARG A 109 2.34 24.45 -22.28
C ARG A 109 2.43 24.64 -23.78
N SER A 110 1.31 24.56 -24.48
CA SER A 110 1.22 24.94 -25.88
C SER A 110 1.62 26.41 -25.95
N LYS A 111 2.89 26.64 -26.27
CA LYS A 111 3.30 27.94 -26.81
C LYS A 111 2.64 28.02 -28.18
N SER A 112 1.61 28.83 -28.27
CA SER A 112 1.09 29.33 -29.53
C SER A 112 2.26 29.81 -30.34
N ALA A 113 2.44 29.22 -31.53
CA ALA A 113 3.37 29.73 -32.52
C ALA A 113 2.96 31.17 -32.89
N PRO A 114 3.89 32.09 -33.02
CA PRO A 114 3.57 33.42 -33.52
C PRO A 114 3.09 33.32 -34.97
N GLU A 115 1.99 33.96 -35.24
CA GLU A 115 1.38 34.11 -36.54
C GLU A 115 2.38 34.78 -37.50
N PRO A 116 2.59 34.26 -38.74
CA PRO A 116 3.50 34.91 -39.69
C PRO A 116 2.94 36.27 -40.13
N ALA A 117 3.80 37.28 -40.09
CA ALA A 117 3.49 38.63 -40.53
C ALA A 117 3.05 38.64 -41.99
N PRO A 118 2.11 39.53 -42.40
CA PRO A 118 1.63 39.60 -43.78
C PRO A 118 2.73 40.05 -44.73
N VAL A 119 2.93 39.27 -45.78
CA VAL A 119 3.83 39.60 -46.89
C VAL A 119 3.24 40.78 -47.62
N LYS A 120 3.91 41.90 -47.58
CA LYS A 120 3.59 43.04 -48.47
C LYS A 120 4.01 42.66 -49.87
N ASN A 121 3.05 42.58 -50.79
CA ASN A 121 3.29 42.50 -52.20
C ASN A 121 3.95 43.81 -52.67
N ALA A 122 5.22 43.68 -53.07
CA ALA A 122 5.90 44.70 -53.84
C ALA A 122 5.69 44.35 -55.30
N LEU A 123 4.62 44.89 -55.88
CA LEU A 123 4.44 45.07 -57.32
C LEU A 123 3.50 46.23 -57.48
N GLU A 124 4.12 47.39 -57.65
CA GLU A 124 3.65 48.48 -58.50
C GLU A 124 4.79 49.50 -58.65
N ASP A 125 5.29 49.52 -59.87
CA ASP A 125 6.13 50.49 -60.56
C ASP A 125 7.59 50.64 -60.14
#